data_5bda91bda4f9ff501273a3c9893423d3
#
_entry.id   5bda91bda4f9ff501273a3c9893423d3
#
_cell.length_a   1.000
_cell.length_b   1.000
_cell.length_c   1.000
_cell.angle_alpha   90.00
_cell.angle_beta   90.00
_cell.angle_gamma   90.00
#
_symmetry.space_group_name_H-M   'P 1'
#
loop_
_entity.id
_entity.type
_entity.pdbx_description
1 polymer ?
#
loop_
_entity_poly.entity_id
_entity_poly.type
_entity_poly.pdbx_seq_one_letter_code
_entity_poly.pdbx_strand_id
1 'polypeptide(L)'
;MKVGFIGLGAMGRPMARNLHRAGKLTGVWNRTAARARAFADETGCRAFESPADLAAACDFIVTCVSADADLLAVVDALLPRLRQSCIVIDCSTVAADTARDAARRLAAAGGSLLDCPVSGGVEGAKNATLAIMCGGDVDVFERAQPVLAALGRTNVRMGPSGAGQATKATNQILCAGAIQVAAEAMAFAQAEGLPLDSVVAILGQGAGASWYFVHRAPFMARGKYPAGFRVRLHDKDLRICRDMAARHGAVLPVVETTLADYARLLATGHGEEDISTIFRLKTPLFAGGGG
;
A
#
# COMPACT_ATOMS: atom_id res chain seq x y z
N MET A 1 -15.22 16.54 -14.69
CA MET A 1 -14.27 15.51 -14.27
C MET A 1 -15.08 14.38 -13.65
N LYS A 2 -15.04 13.20 -14.23
CA LYS A 2 -15.76 12.00 -13.78
C LYS A 2 -14.74 10.97 -13.35
N VAL A 3 -14.72 10.59 -12.05
CA VAL A 3 -13.77 9.66 -11.50
C VAL A 3 -14.47 8.34 -11.13
N GLY A 4 -13.98 7.22 -11.64
CA GLY A 4 -14.34 5.88 -11.21
C GLY A 4 -13.35 5.33 -10.21
N PHE A 5 -13.79 4.45 -9.32
CA PHE A 5 -12.90 3.77 -8.37
C PHE A 5 -13.06 2.25 -8.44
N ILE A 6 -11.94 1.54 -8.53
CA ILE A 6 -11.89 0.07 -8.60
C ILE A 6 -11.08 -0.48 -7.42
N GLY A 7 -11.70 -1.40 -6.66
CA GLY A 7 -11.05 -2.07 -5.55
C GLY A 7 -11.37 -1.45 -4.18
N LEU A 8 -12.45 -1.93 -3.55
CA LEU A 8 -12.97 -1.44 -2.26
C LEU A 8 -12.45 -2.28 -1.08
N GLY A 9 -11.13 -2.51 -1.05
CA GLY A 9 -10.44 -3.14 0.07
C GLY A 9 -10.23 -2.18 1.25
N ALA A 10 -9.36 -2.56 2.19
CA ALA A 10 -9.07 -1.78 3.40
C ALA A 10 -8.56 -0.35 3.08
N MET A 11 -7.75 -0.22 2.02
CA MET A 11 -7.24 1.07 1.54
C MET A 11 -8.20 1.75 0.58
N GLY A 12 -8.72 1.01 -0.41
CA GLY A 12 -9.50 1.60 -1.49
C GLY A 12 -10.85 2.16 -1.06
N ARG A 13 -11.55 1.52 -0.10
CA ARG A 13 -12.85 2.03 0.38
C ARG A 13 -12.75 3.45 1.00
N PRO A 14 -11.84 3.74 1.94
CA PRO A 14 -11.67 5.10 2.44
C PRO A 14 -11.18 6.08 1.37
N MET A 15 -10.33 5.67 0.42
CA MET A 15 -9.89 6.51 -0.70
C MET A 15 -11.08 6.89 -1.60
N ALA A 16 -11.93 5.93 -1.97
CA ALA A 16 -13.14 6.18 -2.75
C ALA A 16 -14.11 7.14 -2.01
N ARG A 17 -14.20 7.02 -0.67
CA ARG A 17 -15.00 7.92 0.16
C ARG A 17 -14.46 9.36 0.14
N ASN A 18 -13.14 9.55 0.13
CA ASN A 18 -12.54 10.88 0.02
C ASN A 18 -12.85 11.52 -1.35
N LEU A 19 -12.78 10.75 -2.44
CA LEU A 19 -13.21 11.23 -3.76
C LEU A 19 -14.70 11.58 -3.80
N HIS A 20 -15.55 10.80 -3.12
CA HIS A 20 -16.97 11.11 -2.98
C HIS A 20 -17.19 12.42 -2.22
N ARG A 21 -16.54 12.60 -1.07
CA ARG A 21 -16.62 13.84 -0.28
C ARG A 21 -16.12 15.08 -1.03
N ALA A 22 -15.15 14.88 -1.92
CA ALA A 22 -14.64 15.93 -2.83
C ALA A 22 -15.56 16.19 -4.03
N GLY A 23 -16.71 15.52 -4.14
CA GLY A 23 -17.66 15.68 -5.25
C GLY A 23 -17.13 15.19 -6.60
N LYS A 24 -16.15 14.29 -6.61
CA LYS A 24 -15.47 13.81 -7.82
C LYS A 24 -15.89 12.41 -8.25
N LEU A 25 -16.37 11.58 -7.31
CA LEU A 25 -16.68 10.18 -7.54
C LEU A 25 -17.96 10.01 -8.34
N THR A 26 -17.88 9.42 -9.52
CA THR A 26 -19.03 9.04 -10.36
C THR A 26 -19.60 7.68 -9.95
N GLY A 27 -18.70 6.73 -9.60
CA GLY A 27 -19.12 5.43 -9.16
C GLY A 27 -17.94 4.48 -8.93
N VAL A 28 -18.28 3.26 -8.55
CA VAL A 28 -17.32 2.27 -8.10
C VAL A 28 -17.55 0.92 -8.78
N TRP A 29 -16.49 0.13 -8.85
CA TRP A 29 -16.56 -1.30 -9.16
C TRP A 29 -15.67 -2.09 -8.21
N ASN A 30 -16.08 -3.30 -7.88
CA ASN A 30 -15.27 -4.23 -7.08
C ASN A 30 -15.55 -5.67 -7.50
N ARG A 31 -14.53 -6.52 -7.56
CA ARG A 31 -14.65 -7.96 -7.88
C ARG A 31 -15.73 -8.66 -7.06
N THR A 32 -15.83 -8.36 -5.78
CA THR A 32 -16.96 -8.76 -4.94
C THR A 32 -18.06 -7.71 -5.08
N ALA A 33 -19.05 -7.96 -5.94
CA ALA A 33 -20.11 -6.99 -6.28
C ALA A 33 -20.87 -6.46 -5.06
N ALA A 34 -21.09 -7.29 -4.03
CA ALA A 34 -21.75 -6.88 -2.78
C ALA A 34 -21.04 -5.69 -2.10
N ARG A 35 -19.69 -5.60 -2.20
CA ARG A 35 -18.94 -4.45 -1.64
C ARG A 35 -19.20 -3.17 -2.40
N ALA A 36 -19.32 -3.25 -3.75
CA ALA A 36 -19.62 -2.09 -4.57
C ALA A 36 -21.04 -1.59 -4.30
N ARG A 37 -22.01 -2.49 -4.23
CA ARG A 37 -23.43 -2.18 -3.88
C ARG A 37 -23.53 -1.53 -2.51
N ALA A 38 -22.97 -2.14 -1.47
CA ALA A 38 -22.99 -1.58 -0.11
C ALA A 38 -22.32 -0.19 -0.02
N PHE A 39 -21.29 0.08 -0.83
CA PHE A 39 -20.69 1.39 -0.90
C PHE A 39 -21.58 2.40 -1.65
N ALA A 40 -22.24 1.96 -2.72
CA ALA A 40 -23.18 2.79 -3.48
C ALA A 40 -24.41 3.16 -2.65
N ASP A 41 -24.97 2.20 -1.90
CA ASP A 41 -26.11 2.43 -0.98
C ASP A 41 -25.76 3.46 0.11
N GLU A 42 -24.52 3.41 0.62
CA GLU A 42 -24.04 4.34 1.65
C GLU A 42 -23.79 5.76 1.12
N THR A 43 -23.36 5.90 -0.13
CA THR A 43 -22.86 7.16 -0.67
C THR A 43 -23.76 7.80 -1.73
N GLY A 44 -24.69 7.04 -2.30
CA GLY A 44 -25.49 7.46 -3.44
C GLY A 44 -24.74 7.43 -4.79
N CYS A 45 -23.47 6.98 -4.85
CA CYS A 45 -22.75 6.84 -6.10
C CYS A 45 -23.21 5.60 -6.88
N ARG A 46 -22.85 5.50 -8.15
CA ARG A 46 -23.20 4.34 -8.98
C ARG A 46 -22.31 3.13 -8.66
N ALA A 47 -22.87 1.95 -8.48
CA ALA A 47 -22.17 0.67 -8.59
C ALA A 47 -22.24 0.20 -10.04
N PHE A 48 -21.08 0.06 -10.70
CA PHE A 48 -21.00 -0.45 -12.08
C PHE A 48 -20.97 -1.98 -12.09
N GLU A 49 -21.54 -2.58 -13.15
CA GLU A 49 -21.58 -4.03 -13.30
C GLU A 49 -20.24 -4.59 -13.82
N SER A 50 -19.49 -3.79 -14.58
CA SER A 50 -18.19 -4.18 -15.12
C SER A 50 -17.17 -3.03 -15.10
N PRO A 51 -15.85 -3.34 -15.14
CA PRO A 51 -14.82 -2.32 -15.36
C PRO A 51 -15.01 -1.57 -16.68
N ALA A 52 -15.45 -2.24 -17.75
CA ALA A 52 -15.71 -1.63 -19.04
C ALA A 52 -16.82 -0.57 -18.98
N ASP A 53 -17.91 -0.83 -18.22
CA ASP A 53 -18.98 0.17 -18.06
C ASP A 53 -18.51 1.38 -17.26
N LEU A 54 -17.66 1.17 -16.27
CA LEU A 54 -17.03 2.25 -15.53
C LEU A 54 -16.09 3.05 -16.43
N ALA A 55 -15.28 2.39 -17.27
CA ALA A 55 -14.38 3.03 -18.23
C ALA A 55 -15.12 3.91 -19.24
N ALA A 56 -16.28 3.45 -19.75
CA ALA A 56 -17.12 4.23 -20.66
C ALA A 56 -17.69 5.50 -20.02
N ALA A 57 -17.80 5.56 -18.70
CA ALA A 57 -18.45 6.64 -17.97
C ALA A 57 -17.47 7.68 -17.38
N CYS A 58 -16.17 7.34 -17.25
CA CYS A 58 -15.22 8.11 -16.46
C CYS A 58 -14.07 8.66 -17.30
N ASP A 59 -13.54 9.82 -16.88
CA ASP A 59 -12.35 10.45 -17.45
C ASP A 59 -11.08 10.01 -16.72
N PHE A 60 -11.24 9.67 -15.43
CA PHE A 60 -10.19 9.15 -14.53
C PHE A 60 -10.70 7.88 -13.86
N ILE A 61 -9.81 6.92 -13.68
CA ILE A 61 -10.10 5.66 -12.98
C ILE A 61 -9.00 5.44 -11.95
N VAL A 62 -9.37 5.41 -10.67
CA VAL A 62 -8.44 5.05 -9.60
C VAL A 62 -8.57 3.57 -9.33
N THR A 63 -7.44 2.86 -9.29
CA THR A 63 -7.38 1.43 -8.95
C THR A 63 -6.61 1.23 -7.65
N CYS A 64 -7.07 0.30 -6.80
CA CYS A 64 -6.37 -0.12 -5.60
C CYS A 64 -6.64 -1.61 -5.36
N VAL A 65 -5.83 -2.45 -5.98
CA VAL A 65 -5.97 -3.92 -5.99
C VAL A 65 -4.82 -4.60 -5.26
N SER A 66 -4.87 -5.94 -5.13
CA SER A 66 -4.00 -6.64 -4.18
C SER A 66 -2.69 -7.17 -4.79
N ALA A 67 -2.65 -7.43 -6.10
CA ALA A 67 -1.53 -8.10 -6.75
C ALA A 67 -1.38 -7.68 -8.22
N ASP A 68 -0.24 -8.03 -8.80
CA ASP A 68 0.12 -7.79 -10.20
C ASP A 68 -0.92 -8.32 -11.17
N ALA A 69 -1.32 -9.58 -10.99
CA ALA A 69 -2.34 -10.21 -11.84
C ALA A 69 -3.71 -9.52 -11.73
N ASP A 70 -4.07 -9.02 -10.54
CA ASP A 70 -5.32 -8.29 -10.34
C ASP A 70 -5.30 -6.96 -11.12
N LEU A 71 -4.15 -6.24 -11.14
CA LEU A 71 -4.03 -4.98 -11.89
C LEU A 71 -4.15 -5.24 -13.40
N LEU A 72 -3.40 -6.21 -13.93
CA LEU A 72 -3.45 -6.53 -15.36
C LEU A 72 -4.84 -6.98 -15.80
N ALA A 73 -5.52 -7.81 -15.00
CA ALA A 73 -6.88 -8.25 -15.28
C ALA A 73 -7.88 -7.07 -15.28
N VAL A 74 -7.72 -6.11 -14.37
CA VAL A 74 -8.53 -4.88 -14.35
C VAL A 74 -8.25 -4.04 -15.60
N VAL A 75 -6.98 -3.81 -15.94
CA VAL A 75 -6.60 -3.06 -17.14
C VAL A 75 -7.22 -3.70 -18.38
N ASP A 76 -7.04 -4.99 -18.59
CA ASP A 76 -7.62 -5.70 -19.76
C ASP A 76 -9.15 -5.58 -19.81
N ALA A 77 -9.81 -5.60 -18.66
CA ALA A 77 -11.26 -5.42 -18.58
C ALA A 77 -11.74 -3.97 -18.83
N LEU A 78 -10.85 -2.97 -18.71
CA LEU A 78 -11.16 -1.58 -19.05
C LEU A 78 -11.09 -1.34 -20.57
N LEU A 79 -10.13 -1.98 -21.27
CA LEU A 79 -9.76 -1.69 -22.67
C LEU A 79 -10.97 -1.66 -23.64
N PRO A 80 -11.94 -2.60 -23.59
CA PRO A 80 -13.00 -2.67 -24.59
C PRO A 80 -13.88 -1.41 -24.70
N ARG A 81 -13.96 -0.62 -23.63
CA ARG A 81 -14.78 0.60 -23.57
C ARG A 81 -14.02 1.80 -22.99
N LEU A 82 -12.69 1.73 -23.02
CA LEU A 82 -11.86 2.81 -22.53
C LEU A 82 -12.08 4.09 -23.34
N ARG A 83 -12.36 5.18 -22.66
CA ARG A 83 -12.48 6.49 -23.33
C ARG A 83 -11.10 6.99 -23.76
N GLN A 84 -11.07 7.66 -24.90
CA GLN A 84 -9.85 8.36 -25.36
C GLN A 84 -9.38 9.36 -24.30
N SER A 85 -8.08 9.40 -24.09
CA SER A 85 -7.43 10.26 -23.08
C SER A 85 -7.83 9.97 -21.61
N CYS A 86 -8.47 8.81 -21.33
CA CYS A 86 -8.76 8.38 -19.98
C CYS A 86 -7.44 8.14 -19.24
N ILE A 87 -7.36 8.58 -17.98
CA ILE A 87 -6.19 8.38 -17.12
C ILE A 87 -6.54 7.36 -16.04
N VAL A 88 -5.79 6.26 -16.00
CA VAL A 88 -5.82 5.29 -14.90
C VAL A 88 -4.75 5.67 -13.88
N ILE A 89 -5.14 5.84 -12.62
CA ILE A 89 -4.28 6.16 -11.48
C ILE A 89 -4.23 4.89 -10.61
N ASP A 90 -3.14 4.12 -10.72
CA ASP A 90 -3.02 2.88 -9.95
C ASP A 90 -2.33 3.12 -8.61
N CYS A 91 -3.09 2.97 -7.54
CA CYS A 91 -2.62 3.10 -6.16
C CYS A 91 -2.22 1.76 -5.53
N SER A 92 -2.17 0.69 -6.30
CA SER A 92 -1.74 -0.64 -5.86
C SER A 92 -0.22 -0.68 -5.64
N THR A 93 0.26 -1.63 -4.86
CA THR A 93 1.68 -1.98 -4.80
C THR A 93 1.90 -3.24 -5.65
N VAL A 94 2.56 -3.05 -6.78
CA VAL A 94 2.87 -4.08 -7.78
C VAL A 94 4.34 -3.93 -8.24
N ALA A 95 4.83 -4.88 -9.03
CA ALA A 95 6.15 -4.75 -9.64
C ALA A 95 6.21 -3.57 -10.62
N ALA A 96 7.37 -2.90 -10.70
CA ALA A 96 7.55 -1.79 -11.64
C ALA A 96 7.34 -2.24 -13.11
N ASP A 97 7.68 -3.47 -13.46
CA ASP A 97 7.46 -4.01 -14.81
C ASP A 97 5.98 -4.24 -15.10
N THR A 98 5.20 -4.65 -14.10
CA THR A 98 3.74 -4.76 -14.21
C THR A 98 3.11 -3.39 -14.48
N ALA A 99 3.56 -2.35 -13.77
CA ALA A 99 3.10 -0.99 -14.03
C ALA A 99 3.45 -0.52 -15.46
N ARG A 100 4.67 -0.81 -15.93
CA ARG A 100 5.08 -0.50 -17.32
C ARG A 100 4.26 -1.26 -18.36
N ASP A 101 3.93 -2.54 -18.10
CA ASP A 101 3.08 -3.34 -18.98
C ASP A 101 1.66 -2.77 -19.04
N ALA A 102 1.07 -2.47 -17.89
CA ALA A 102 -0.24 -1.82 -17.80
C ALA A 102 -0.27 -0.48 -18.55
N ALA A 103 0.79 0.33 -18.41
CA ALA A 103 0.93 1.59 -19.15
C ALA A 103 0.95 1.39 -20.68
N ARG A 104 1.69 0.39 -21.17
CA ARG A 104 1.73 0.08 -22.61
C ARG A 104 0.35 -0.35 -23.15
N ARG A 105 -0.36 -1.23 -22.41
CA ARG A 105 -1.70 -1.71 -22.80
C ARG A 105 -2.70 -0.55 -22.90
N LEU A 106 -2.71 0.34 -21.91
CA LEU A 106 -3.59 1.51 -21.90
C LEU A 106 -3.23 2.49 -23.00
N ALA A 107 -1.94 2.76 -23.24
CA ALA A 107 -1.49 3.65 -24.31
C ALA A 107 -1.89 3.13 -25.68
N ALA A 108 -1.83 1.83 -25.95
CA ALA A 108 -2.28 1.21 -27.19
C ALA A 108 -3.80 1.41 -27.44
N ALA A 109 -4.59 1.62 -26.38
CA ALA A 109 -6.02 1.91 -26.45
C ALA A 109 -6.36 3.42 -26.36
N GLY A 110 -5.36 4.30 -26.38
CA GLY A 110 -5.55 5.75 -26.32
C GLY A 110 -5.76 6.32 -24.91
N GLY A 111 -5.47 5.55 -23.87
CA GLY A 111 -5.47 5.98 -22.48
C GLY A 111 -4.05 6.21 -21.94
N SER A 112 -3.95 6.49 -20.63
CA SER A 112 -2.67 6.66 -19.95
C SER A 112 -2.71 6.02 -18.57
N LEU A 113 -1.54 5.61 -18.03
CA LEU A 113 -1.38 5.15 -16.65
C LEU A 113 -0.46 6.09 -15.87
N LEU A 114 -0.82 6.34 -14.62
CA LEU A 114 0.10 6.75 -13.56
C LEU A 114 0.19 5.63 -12.53
N ASP A 115 1.38 5.12 -12.27
CA ASP A 115 1.63 4.24 -11.13
C ASP A 115 1.85 5.11 -9.89
N CYS A 116 0.88 5.08 -9.00
CA CYS A 116 0.74 5.98 -7.86
C CYS A 116 0.63 5.23 -6.53
N PRO A 117 1.53 4.29 -6.21
CA PRO A 117 1.49 3.61 -4.92
C PRO A 117 1.59 4.60 -3.77
N VAL A 118 1.03 4.19 -2.62
CA VAL A 118 0.81 5.08 -1.48
C VAL A 118 1.53 4.62 -0.22
N SER A 119 1.82 5.57 0.65
CA SER A 119 2.30 5.34 2.02
C SER A 119 1.46 6.15 3.02
N GLY A 120 1.26 5.61 4.24
CA GLY A 120 0.43 6.22 5.30
C GLY A 120 -0.63 5.27 5.85
N GLY A 121 -0.73 4.04 5.31
CA GLY A 121 -1.64 2.99 5.79
C GLY A 121 -3.12 3.37 5.72
N VAL A 122 -3.94 2.58 6.40
CA VAL A 122 -5.41 2.80 6.45
C VAL A 122 -5.76 4.15 7.07
N GLU A 123 -4.97 4.62 8.04
CA GLU A 123 -5.12 5.93 8.69
C GLU A 123 -4.98 7.07 7.69
N GLY A 124 -3.87 7.06 6.91
CA GLY A 124 -3.65 8.05 5.85
C GLY A 124 -4.72 8.00 4.77
N ALA A 125 -5.21 6.81 4.43
CA ALA A 125 -6.30 6.65 3.48
C ALA A 125 -7.63 7.23 4.00
N LYS A 126 -7.95 7.07 5.29
CA LYS A 126 -9.15 7.66 5.90
C LYS A 126 -9.11 9.18 5.94
N ASN A 127 -7.94 9.74 6.24
CA ASN A 127 -7.75 11.17 6.49
C ASN A 127 -7.33 11.96 5.24
N ALA A 128 -7.22 11.32 4.07
CA ALA A 128 -6.68 11.91 2.83
C ALA A 128 -5.27 12.51 3.03
N THR A 129 -4.44 11.86 3.83
CA THR A 129 -3.08 12.31 4.16
C THR A 129 -2.00 11.38 3.62
N LEU A 130 -2.34 10.56 2.61
CA LEU A 130 -1.38 9.67 1.98
C LEU A 130 -0.21 10.44 1.34
N ALA A 131 0.98 9.85 1.40
CA ALA A 131 2.08 10.19 0.51
C ALA A 131 1.96 9.33 -0.75
N ILE A 132 1.87 9.96 -1.91
CA ILE A 132 1.64 9.32 -3.20
C ILE A 132 2.89 9.48 -4.07
N MET A 133 3.47 8.37 -4.50
CA MET A 133 4.69 8.33 -5.31
C MET A 133 4.28 8.05 -6.75
N CYS A 134 4.36 9.06 -7.63
CA CYS A 134 3.79 8.96 -8.98
C CYS A 134 4.87 8.68 -10.03
N GLY A 135 4.65 7.65 -10.85
CA GLY A 135 5.40 7.39 -12.07
C GLY A 135 4.50 7.57 -13.31
N GLY A 136 5.05 8.14 -14.37
CA GLY A 136 4.34 8.38 -15.63
C GLY A 136 4.69 9.72 -16.28
N ASP A 137 3.98 10.10 -17.32
CA ASP A 137 4.24 11.32 -18.08
C ASP A 137 3.88 12.58 -17.29
N VAL A 138 4.59 13.68 -17.55
CA VAL A 138 4.44 14.97 -16.86
C VAL A 138 3.01 15.50 -17.06
N ASP A 139 2.56 15.60 -18.31
CA ASP A 139 1.24 16.16 -18.64
C ASP A 139 0.10 15.32 -18.04
N VAL A 140 0.28 13.99 -17.99
CA VAL A 140 -0.68 13.07 -17.36
C VAL A 140 -0.73 13.29 -15.85
N PHE A 141 0.44 13.48 -15.21
CA PHE A 141 0.54 13.78 -13.80
C PHE A 141 -0.11 15.13 -13.43
N GLU A 142 0.13 16.17 -14.23
CA GLU A 142 -0.47 17.50 -14.01
C GLU A 142 -2.01 17.44 -14.13
N ARG A 143 -2.52 16.75 -15.15
CA ARG A 143 -3.97 16.53 -15.31
C ARG A 143 -4.60 15.74 -14.17
N ALA A 144 -3.85 14.84 -13.54
CA ALA A 144 -4.33 14.01 -12.43
C ALA A 144 -4.31 14.73 -11.06
N GLN A 145 -3.64 15.88 -10.92
CA GLN A 145 -3.50 16.61 -9.66
C GLN A 145 -4.81 16.81 -8.87
N PRO A 146 -5.93 17.18 -9.50
CA PRO A 146 -7.19 17.35 -8.76
C PRO A 146 -7.73 16.05 -8.15
N VAL A 147 -7.38 14.88 -8.73
CA VAL A 147 -7.74 13.56 -8.20
C VAL A 147 -6.78 13.17 -7.07
N LEU A 148 -5.47 13.33 -7.30
CA LEU A 148 -4.42 12.99 -6.33
C LEU A 148 -4.56 13.82 -5.04
N ALA A 149 -4.87 15.11 -5.13
CA ALA A 149 -5.08 16.01 -3.99
C ALA A 149 -6.27 15.60 -3.10
N ALA A 150 -7.25 14.86 -3.64
CA ALA A 150 -8.35 14.32 -2.84
C ALA A 150 -7.97 13.04 -2.08
N LEU A 151 -6.83 12.42 -2.40
CA LEU A 151 -6.38 11.15 -1.83
C LEU A 151 -5.22 11.32 -0.84
N GLY A 152 -4.37 12.33 -1.05
CA GLY A 152 -3.16 12.50 -0.25
C GLY A 152 -2.71 13.94 -0.10
N ARG A 153 -1.94 14.17 0.97
CA ARG A 153 -1.38 15.50 1.27
C ARG A 153 -0.16 15.81 0.38
N THR A 154 0.64 14.78 0.08
CA THR A 154 1.87 14.92 -0.68
C THR A 154 1.82 13.96 -1.86
N ASN A 155 1.91 14.50 -3.06
CA ASN A 155 2.01 13.71 -4.28
C ASN A 155 3.17 14.25 -5.11
N VAL A 156 4.09 13.36 -5.49
CA VAL A 156 5.33 13.74 -6.18
C VAL A 156 5.54 12.82 -7.37
N ARG A 157 5.82 13.42 -8.53
CA ARG A 157 6.24 12.65 -9.70
C ARG A 157 7.72 12.26 -9.54
N MET A 158 7.98 10.96 -9.52
CA MET A 158 9.31 10.37 -9.28
C MET A 158 10.07 10.08 -10.59
N GLY A 159 9.37 10.05 -11.74
CA GLY A 159 9.99 9.72 -13.02
C GLY A 159 8.98 9.11 -14.01
N PRO A 160 9.46 8.40 -15.05
CA PRO A 160 8.60 7.70 -16.01
C PRO A 160 7.84 6.54 -15.36
N SER A 161 6.98 5.86 -16.12
CA SER A 161 6.21 4.69 -15.65
C SER A 161 7.08 3.65 -14.95
N GLY A 162 6.64 3.21 -13.79
CA GLY A 162 7.34 2.30 -12.88
C GLY A 162 8.19 3.01 -11.83
N ALA A 163 8.42 4.34 -11.93
CA ALA A 163 9.19 5.08 -10.94
C ALA A 163 8.44 5.23 -9.62
N GLY A 164 7.13 5.33 -9.63
CA GLY A 164 6.30 5.29 -8.43
C GLY A 164 6.47 3.96 -7.68
N GLN A 165 6.38 2.84 -8.38
CA GLN A 165 6.55 1.51 -7.79
C GLN A 165 8.00 1.29 -7.29
N ALA A 166 9.02 1.78 -8.00
CA ALA A 166 10.41 1.73 -7.54
C ALA A 166 10.59 2.54 -6.24
N THR A 167 9.99 3.71 -6.15
CA THR A 167 9.99 4.51 -4.92
C THR A 167 9.25 3.79 -3.79
N LYS A 168 8.13 3.14 -4.11
CA LYS A 168 7.40 2.31 -3.13
C LYS A 168 8.26 1.14 -2.63
N ALA A 169 8.97 0.44 -3.50
CA ALA A 169 9.89 -0.61 -3.10
C ALA A 169 10.96 -0.09 -2.13
N THR A 170 11.55 1.09 -2.40
CA THR A 170 12.47 1.77 -1.48
C THR A 170 11.82 2.02 -0.11
N ASN A 171 10.59 2.52 -0.09
CA ASN A 171 9.83 2.70 1.16
C ASN A 171 9.60 1.38 1.90
N GLN A 172 9.33 0.27 1.20
CA GLN A 172 9.08 -1.02 1.86
C GLN A 172 10.35 -1.62 2.48
N ILE A 173 11.52 -1.38 1.89
CA ILE A 173 12.81 -1.73 2.50
C ILE A 173 13.02 -0.94 3.81
N LEU A 174 12.72 0.36 3.82
CA LEU A 174 12.77 1.18 5.05
C LEU A 174 11.79 0.66 6.11
N CYS A 175 10.58 0.25 5.70
CA CYS A 175 9.59 -0.33 6.60
C CYS A 175 10.11 -1.63 7.23
N ALA A 176 10.76 -2.50 6.43
CA ALA A 176 11.35 -3.75 6.93
C ALA A 176 12.42 -3.49 7.98
N GLY A 177 13.35 -2.59 7.71
CA GLY A 177 14.40 -2.23 8.66
C GLY A 177 13.82 -1.63 9.95
N ALA A 178 12.90 -0.69 9.83
CA ALA A 178 12.30 -0.01 10.96
C ALA A 178 11.53 -0.97 11.89
N ILE A 179 10.76 -1.91 11.34
CA ILE A 179 9.97 -2.85 12.16
C ILE A 179 10.87 -3.92 12.81
N GLN A 180 11.92 -4.39 12.12
CA GLN A 180 12.90 -5.30 12.67
C GLN A 180 13.60 -4.70 13.88
N VAL A 181 14.18 -3.51 13.72
CA VAL A 181 14.91 -2.80 14.77
C VAL A 181 13.98 -2.47 15.95
N ALA A 182 12.75 -2.01 15.67
CA ALA A 182 11.77 -1.72 16.72
C ALA A 182 11.43 -2.99 17.54
N ALA A 183 11.26 -4.13 16.88
CA ALA A 183 10.94 -5.38 17.55
C ALA A 183 12.11 -5.92 18.40
N GLU A 184 13.34 -5.83 17.88
CA GLU A 184 14.54 -6.24 18.63
C GLU A 184 14.78 -5.35 19.84
N ALA A 185 14.70 -4.02 19.68
CA ALA A 185 14.86 -3.07 20.79
C ALA A 185 13.81 -3.28 21.88
N MET A 186 12.55 -3.53 21.52
CA MET A 186 11.49 -3.80 22.50
C MET A 186 11.68 -5.15 23.20
N ALA A 187 12.18 -6.18 22.51
CA ALA A 187 12.47 -7.47 23.10
C ALA A 187 13.66 -7.39 24.07
N PHE A 188 14.70 -6.63 23.71
CA PHE A 188 15.81 -6.32 24.60
C PHE A 188 15.33 -5.58 25.86
N ALA A 189 14.55 -4.51 25.69
CA ALA A 189 13.99 -3.75 26.81
C ALA A 189 13.16 -4.64 27.75
N GLN A 190 12.39 -5.58 27.20
CA GLN A 190 11.63 -6.55 27.98
C GLN A 190 12.55 -7.49 28.77
N ALA A 191 13.62 -7.98 28.15
CA ALA A 191 14.60 -8.86 28.80
C ALA A 191 15.35 -8.17 29.97
N GLU A 192 15.64 -6.86 29.79
CA GLU A 192 16.24 -6.02 30.85
C GLU A 192 15.22 -5.59 31.93
N GLY A 193 13.98 -6.06 31.89
CA GLY A 193 12.94 -5.73 32.88
C GLY A 193 12.48 -4.27 32.85
N LEU A 194 12.70 -3.56 31.76
CA LEU A 194 12.30 -2.14 31.63
C LEU A 194 10.79 -1.98 31.44
N PRO A 195 10.19 -0.91 31.96
CA PRO A 195 8.77 -0.61 31.77
C PRO A 195 8.53 -0.17 30.31
N LEU A 196 7.99 -1.08 29.47
CA LEU A 196 7.93 -0.92 28.01
C LEU A 196 7.16 0.34 27.57
N ASP A 197 6.09 0.73 28.26
CA ASP A 197 5.37 1.96 27.93
C ASP A 197 6.24 3.21 28.15
N SER A 198 7.08 3.23 29.22
CA SER A 198 8.03 4.31 29.47
C SER A 198 9.16 4.32 28.44
N VAL A 199 9.64 3.14 28.03
CA VAL A 199 10.63 3.00 26.94
C VAL A 199 10.08 3.61 25.64
N VAL A 200 8.85 3.29 25.28
CA VAL A 200 8.21 3.88 24.07
C VAL A 200 8.08 5.39 24.19
N ALA A 201 7.64 5.89 25.35
CA ALA A 201 7.42 7.32 25.57
C ALA A 201 8.72 8.13 25.44
N ILE A 202 9.82 7.68 26.08
CA ILE A 202 11.09 8.41 26.07
C ILE A 202 11.85 8.26 24.76
N LEU A 203 11.99 7.03 24.24
CA LEU A 203 12.75 6.78 23.02
C LEU A 203 12.02 7.28 21.77
N GLY A 204 10.69 7.39 21.83
CA GLY A 204 9.89 8.02 20.77
C GLY A 204 10.21 9.51 20.53
N GLN A 205 10.89 10.18 21.46
CA GLN A 205 11.37 11.56 21.32
C GLN A 205 12.85 11.65 20.92
N GLY A 206 13.57 10.54 20.89
CA GLY A 206 15.00 10.48 20.64
C GLY A 206 15.35 10.24 19.16
N ALA A 207 16.64 10.33 18.83
CA ALA A 207 17.17 10.14 17.48
C ALA A 207 16.98 8.70 16.95
N GLY A 208 16.80 7.71 17.81
CA GLY A 208 16.48 6.33 17.44
C GLY A 208 15.01 6.11 17.08
N ALA A 209 14.15 7.14 17.20
CA ALA A 209 12.74 7.02 16.87
C ALA A 209 12.50 6.81 15.37
N SER A 210 11.48 6.04 15.08
CA SER A 210 10.92 5.94 13.73
C SER A 210 9.39 5.99 13.83
N TRP A 211 8.71 6.26 12.70
CA TRP A 211 7.25 6.19 12.68
C TRP A 211 6.77 4.81 13.18
N TYR A 212 7.44 3.74 12.77
CA TYR A 212 7.11 2.38 13.23
C TYR A 212 7.34 2.18 14.71
N PHE A 213 8.43 2.67 15.27
CA PHE A 213 8.67 2.59 16.71
C PHE A 213 7.55 3.29 17.47
N VAL A 214 7.26 4.55 17.15
CA VAL A 214 6.24 5.34 17.85
C VAL A 214 4.83 4.73 17.76
N HIS A 215 4.45 4.18 16.58
CA HIS A 215 3.08 3.73 16.34
C HIS A 215 2.88 2.21 16.46
N ARG A 216 3.95 1.42 16.50
CA ARG A 216 3.87 -0.06 16.55
C ARG A 216 4.47 -0.68 17.82
N ALA A 217 5.47 -0.04 18.43
CA ALA A 217 6.00 -0.53 19.72
C ALA A 217 4.92 -0.58 20.83
N PRO A 218 3.92 0.32 20.89
CA PRO A 218 2.78 0.15 21.80
C PRO A 218 1.98 -1.14 21.61
N PHE A 219 1.91 -1.68 20.39
CA PHE A 219 1.25 -2.96 20.13
C PHE A 219 2.10 -4.13 20.67
N MET A 220 3.42 -4.04 20.50
CA MET A 220 4.38 -5.00 21.04
C MET A 220 4.32 -5.04 22.57
N ALA A 221 4.35 -3.89 23.23
CA ALA A 221 4.24 -3.77 24.69
C ALA A 221 2.96 -4.39 25.25
N ARG A 222 1.85 -4.34 24.52
CA ARG A 222 0.55 -4.87 24.94
C ARG A 222 0.27 -6.29 24.44
N GLY A 223 1.14 -6.87 23.61
CA GLY A 223 0.93 -8.18 22.99
C GLY A 223 -0.31 -8.25 22.05
N LYS A 224 -0.74 -7.11 21.50
CA LYS A 224 -1.94 -6.99 20.63
C LYS A 224 -1.55 -6.38 19.29
N TYR A 225 -1.88 -7.06 18.20
CA TYR A 225 -1.43 -6.72 16.85
C TYR A 225 -2.60 -6.45 15.90
N PRO A 226 -3.40 -5.39 16.12
CA PRO A 226 -4.54 -5.05 15.26
C PRO A 226 -4.06 -4.70 13.86
N ALA A 227 -4.71 -5.24 12.83
CA ALA A 227 -4.29 -5.15 11.45
C ALA A 227 -4.27 -3.69 10.94
N GLY A 228 -3.12 -3.05 11.01
CA GLY A 228 -2.83 -1.78 10.32
C GLY A 228 -2.15 -2.03 8.98
N PHE A 229 -1.02 -2.76 8.99
CA PHE A 229 -0.36 -3.29 7.79
C PHE A 229 -0.06 -4.78 8.01
N ARG A 230 -0.74 -5.64 7.26
CA ARG A 230 -0.70 -7.09 7.48
C ARG A 230 0.61 -7.71 7.04
N VAL A 231 1.10 -8.70 7.79
CA VAL A 231 2.31 -9.47 7.48
C VAL A 231 2.30 -9.98 6.04
N ARG A 232 1.23 -10.65 5.60
CA ARG A 232 1.14 -11.21 4.24
C ARG A 232 1.24 -10.16 3.13
N LEU A 233 0.84 -8.91 3.38
CA LEU A 233 0.92 -7.84 2.39
C LEU A 233 2.33 -7.25 2.33
N HIS A 234 3.00 -7.10 3.49
CA HIS A 234 4.39 -6.66 3.49
C HIS A 234 5.33 -7.76 2.96
N ASP A 235 5.06 -9.03 3.26
CA ASP A 235 5.78 -10.16 2.65
C ASP A 235 5.73 -10.10 1.12
N LYS A 236 4.52 -9.92 0.54
CA LYS A 236 4.36 -9.72 -0.90
C LYS A 236 5.19 -8.53 -1.41
N ASP A 237 5.12 -7.39 -0.74
CA ASP A 237 5.84 -6.19 -1.14
C ASP A 237 7.37 -6.39 -1.08
N LEU A 238 7.87 -7.10 -0.05
CA LEU A 238 9.30 -7.41 0.08
C LEU A 238 9.79 -8.40 -0.97
N ARG A 239 8.95 -9.34 -1.43
CA ARG A 239 9.28 -10.20 -2.58
C ARG A 239 9.46 -9.37 -3.85
N ILE A 240 8.62 -8.36 -4.08
CA ILE A 240 8.79 -7.40 -5.18
C ILE A 240 10.15 -6.67 -5.02
N CYS A 241 10.50 -6.21 -3.82
CA CYS A 241 11.79 -5.56 -3.56
C CYS A 241 12.96 -6.48 -3.88
N ARG A 242 12.92 -7.74 -3.42
CA ARG A 242 13.93 -8.76 -3.69
C ARG A 242 14.11 -9.01 -5.18
N ASP A 243 13.01 -9.20 -5.91
CA ASP A 243 13.04 -9.47 -7.35
C ASP A 243 13.54 -8.25 -8.13
N MET A 244 13.24 -7.03 -7.68
CA MET A 244 13.82 -5.80 -8.24
C MET A 244 15.31 -5.69 -7.99
N ALA A 245 15.80 -6.01 -6.78
CA ALA A 245 17.22 -5.99 -6.44
C ALA A 245 18.03 -7.04 -7.23
N ALA A 246 17.46 -8.22 -7.43
CA ALA A 246 18.09 -9.31 -8.18
C ALA A 246 18.42 -8.90 -9.62
N ARG A 247 17.66 -8.01 -10.26
CA ARG A 247 17.98 -7.44 -11.59
C ARG A 247 19.28 -6.63 -11.61
N HIS A 248 19.71 -6.15 -10.46
CA HIS A 248 21.00 -5.45 -10.27
C HIS A 248 22.08 -6.38 -9.70
N GLY A 249 21.83 -7.69 -9.63
CA GLY A 249 22.75 -8.65 -9.00
C GLY A 249 22.90 -8.46 -7.49
N ALA A 250 21.97 -7.76 -6.83
CA ALA A 250 22.04 -7.42 -5.42
C ALA A 250 21.14 -8.31 -4.55
N VAL A 251 21.64 -8.63 -3.36
CA VAL A 251 20.87 -9.25 -2.27
C VAL A 251 20.72 -8.20 -1.18
N LEU A 252 19.51 -8.06 -0.64
CA LEU A 252 19.17 -7.09 0.40
C LEU A 252 19.06 -7.81 1.77
N PRO A 253 20.10 -7.78 2.63
CA PRO A 253 20.11 -8.60 3.88
C PRO A 253 18.90 -8.34 4.79
N VAL A 254 18.49 -7.07 4.95
CA VAL A 254 17.32 -6.71 5.78
C VAL A 254 16.02 -7.28 5.20
N VAL A 255 15.88 -7.29 3.88
CA VAL A 255 14.71 -7.87 3.19
C VAL A 255 14.68 -9.38 3.39
N GLU A 256 15.80 -10.07 3.17
CA GLU A 256 15.88 -11.53 3.32
C GLU A 256 15.61 -11.98 4.77
N THR A 257 16.18 -11.28 5.75
CA THR A 257 15.92 -11.55 7.17
C THR A 257 14.42 -11.37 7.49
N THR A 258 13.82 -10.29 6.98
CA THR A 258 12.40 -10.01 7.23
C THR A 258 11.49 -11.03 6.54
N LEU A 259 11.81 -11.45 5.32
CA LEU A 259 11.07 -12.51 4.61
C LEU A 259 11.16 -13.85 5.34
N ALA A 260 12.33 -14.21 5.89
CA ALA A 260 12.50 -15.42 6.69
C ALA A 260 11.63 -15.38 7.95
N ASP A 261 11.60 -14.27 8.69
CA ASP A 261 10.74 -14.09 9.83
C ASP A 261 9.26 -14.14 9.46
N TYR A 262 8.86 -13.48 8.35
CA TYR A 262 7.48 -13.52 7.88
C TYR A 262 7.04 -14.91 7.44
N ALA A 263 7.93 -15.71 6.82
CA ALA A 263 7.63 -17.10 6.51
C ALA A 263 7.24 -17.90 7.76
N ARG A 264 7.94 -17.68 8.89
CA ARG A 264 7.63 -18.31 10.19
C ARG A 264 6.27 -17.84 10.72
N LEU A 265 5.98 -16.54 10.65
CA LEU A 265 4.69 -15.97 11.08
C LEU A 265 3.53 -16.46 10.23
N LEU A 266 3.71 -16.57 8.91
CA LEU A 266 2.70 -17.09 7.99
C LEU A 266 2.41 -18.58 8.28
N ALA A 267 3.45 -19.39 8.51
CA ALA A 267 3.31 -20.80 8.85
C ALA A 267 2.57 -21.03 10.18
N THR A 268 2.61 -20.07 11.11
CA THR A 268 1.94 -20.12 12.41
C THR A 268 0.60 -19.35 12.45
N GLY A 269 0.08 -18.92 11.28
CA GLY A 269 -1.26 -18.34 11.16
C GLY A 269 -1.36 -16.83 11.45
N HIS A 270 -0.23 -16.13 11.60
CA HIS A 270 -0.20 -14.69 11.95
C HIS A 270 -0.20 -13.75 10.72
N GLY A 271 -0.50 -14.26 9.53
CA GLY A 271 -0.47 -13.49 8.28
C GLY A 271 -1.44 -12.31 8.20
N GLU A 272 -2.55 -12.37 8.93
CA GLU A 272 -3.57 -11.32 8.97
C GLU A 272 -3.32 -10.27 10.07
N GLU A 273 -2.37 -10.52 10.98
CA GLU A 273 -1.96 -9.56 12.02
C GLU A 273 -1.10 -8.44 11.44
N ASP A 274 -0.94 -7.36 12.21
CA ASP A 274 -0.02 -6.26 11.88
C ASP A 274 1.44 -6.74 11.88
N ILE A 275 2.29 -6.13 11.05
CA ILE A 275 3.72 -6.48 10.95
C ILE A 275 4.46 -6.39 12.28
N SER A 276 3.95 -5.65 13.26
CA SER A 276 4.51 -5.61 14.62
C SER A 276 4.47 -6.96 15.36
N THR A 277 3.69 -7.93 14.86
CA THR A 277 3.66 -9.31 15.38
C THR A 277 5.02 -10.01 15.27
N ILE A 278 5.95 -9.49 14.45
CA ILE A 278 7.35 -9.96 14.39
C ILE A 278 8.05 -9.95 15.76
N PHE A 279 7.58 -9.13 16.69
CA PHE A 279 8.02 -9.11 18.08
C PHE A 279 7.94 -10.48 18.75
N ARG A 280 6.96 -11.32 18.39
CA ARG A 280 6.83 -12.71 18.89
C ARG A 280 8.06 -13.57 18.59
N LEU A 281 8.80 -13.25 17.52
CA LEU A 281 10.00 -13.97 17.12
C LEU A 281 11.27 -13.41 17.75
N LYS A 282 11.22 -12.20 18.33
CA LYS A 282 12.38 -11.55 18.95
C LYS A 282 12.48 -11.84 20.46
N THR A 283 11.36 -11.99 21.16
CA THR A 283 11.37 -12.30 22.59
C THR A 283 12.09 -13.62 22.93
N PRO A 284 11.96 -14.71 22.14
CA PRO A 284 12.70 -15.95 22.43
C PRO A 284 14.23 -15.84 22.31
N LEU A 285 14.75 -14.79 21.61
CA LEU A 285 16.19 -14.57 21.51
C LEU A 285 16.86 -14.36 22.88
N PHE A 286 16.09 -13.87 23.84
CA PHE A 286 16.56 -13.56 25.22
C PHE A 286 16.12 -14.59 26.25
N ALA A 287 15.35 -15.63 25.85
CA ALA A 287 14.85 -16.64 26.77
C ALA A 287 15.91 -17.69 27.17
N GLY A 288 17.10 -17.70 26.56
CA GLY A 288 18.18 -18.65 26.80
C GLY A 288 19.32 -18.15 27.70
N GLY A 289 19.22 -16.96 28.27
CA GLY A 289 20.29 -16.31 29.04
C GLY A 289 20.22 -16.48 30.57
N GLY A 290 19.40 -17.40 31.09
CA GLY A 290 19.30 -17.72 32.52
C GLY A 290 20.00 -19.04 32.86
N GLY A 291 21.32 -19.04 32.90
CA GLY A 291 22.17 -20.12 33.41
C GLY A 291 23.30 -19.53 34.24
#